data_80b9258491d1d35256dd97c042c9d1fb
#
_entry.id   80b9258491d1d35256dd97c042c9d1fb
#
_cell.length_a   1.000
_cell.length_b   1.000
_cell.length_c   1.000
_cell.angle_alpha   90.00
_cell.angle_beta   90.00
_cell.angle_gamma   90.00
#
_symmetry.space_group_name_H-M   'P 1'
#
loop_
_entity.id
_entity.type
_entity.pdbx_description
1 polymer ?
#
loop_
_entity_poly.entity_id
_entity_poly.type
_entity_poly.pdbx_seq_one_letter_code
_entity_poly.pdbx_strand_id
1 'polypeptide(L)'
;AAEILQIGHLMERRPKALSGGQRQRVAIGRAIVREPQVFLFDEPLSNLDAELRVQMRVEIARLHKELGATMIYVTHDQTEAMTLADKIVVLRGGNVEQIGRPLDLYDNPANMFVAGFVGSPKMNFLAARVVNAAAGAVTVELVNQGGAHLTLPLKDIPTPGTAAILGL
;
A
#
# COMPACT_ATOMS: atom_id res chain seq x y z
N ALA A 1 -11.91 0.42 26.11
CA ALA A 1 -12.21 -0.10 24.75
C ALA A 1 -13.47 0.57 24.17
N ALA A 2 -14.62 0.53 24.88
CA ALA A 2 -15.88 1.09 24.35
C ALA A 2 -15.80 2.60 24.07
N GLU A 3 -15.10 3.35 24.90
CA GLU A 3 -14.90 4.79 24.75
C GLU A 3 -13.98 5.09 23.56
N ILE A 4 -12.84 4.40 23.47
CA ILE A 4 -11.88 4.51 22.35
C ILE A 4 -12.58 4.27 21.01
N LEU A 5 -13.45 3.27 20.94
CA LEU A 5 -14.16 2.88 19.71
C LEU A 5 -15.50 3.59 19.52
N GLN A 6 -15.89 4.50 20.44
CA GLN A 6 -17.15 5.24 20.39
C GLN A 6 -18.39 4.34 20.27
N ILE A 7 -18.38 3.17 20.93
CA ILE A 7 -19.47 2.21 20.92
C ILE A 7 -20.24 2.13 22.25
N GLY A 8 -20.00 3.03 23.20
CA GLY A 8 -20.67 3.03 24.51
C GLY A 8 -22.20 2.95 24.43
N HIS A 9 -22.80 3.71 23.50
CA HIS A 9 -24.25 3.73 23.25
C HIS A 9 -24.80 2.43 22.61
N LEU A 10 -23.93 1.50 22.24
CA LEU A 10 -24.28 0.24 21.60
C LEU A 10 -24.13 -0.97 22.52
N MET A 11 -23.62 -0.79 23.75
CA MET A 11 -23.24 -1.88 24.65
C MET A 11 -24.39 -2.83 24.98
N GLU A 12 -25.63 -2.32 25.04
CA GLU A 12 -26.83 -3.11 25.30
C GLU A 12 -27.45 -3.73 24.04
N ARG A 13 -26.90 -3.43 22.85
CA ARG A 13 -27.43 -3.96 21.59
C ARG A 13 -26.90 -5.34 21.28
N ARG A 14 -27.74 -6.19 20.74
CA ARG A 14 -27.33 -7.50 20.21
C ARG A 14 -26.58 -7.33 18.88
N PRO A 15 -25.61 -8.20 18.55
CA PRO A 15 -24.82 -8.10 17.31
C PRO A 15 -25.67 -8.02 16.03
N LYS A 16 -26.85 -8.67 16.01
CA LYS A 16 -27.79 -8.60 14.87
C LYS A 16 -28.39 -7.21 14.63
N ALA A 17 -28.43 -6.37 15.67
CA ALA A 17 -28.96 -4.99 15.60
C ALA A 17 -27.89 -3.93 15.30
N LEU A 18 -26.67 -4.37 14.94
CA LEU A 18 -25.55 -3.49 14.63
C LEU A 18 -25.32 -3.39 13.11
N SER A 19 -24.89 -2.21 12.63
CA SER A 19 -24.41 -2.03 11.26
C SER A 19 -23.10 -2.78 11.03
N GLY A 20 -22.64 -2.89 9.76
CA GLY A 20 -21.36 -3.52 9.43
C GLY A 20 -20.18 -2.90 10.19
N GLY A 21 -20.04 -1.58 10.15
CA GLY A 21 -18.97 -0.88 10.86
C GLY A 21 -19.08 -0.93 12.38
N GLN A 22 -20.32 -0.93 12.92
CA GLN A 22 -20.50 -1.13 14.35
C GLN A 22 -20.07 -2.53 14.79
N ARG A 23 -20.38 -3.58 14.02
CA ARG A 23 -19.87 -4.94 14.28
C ARG A 23 -18.35 -5.00 14.20
N GLN A 24 -17.74 -4.30 13.23
CA GLN A 24 -16.29 -4.21 13.10
C GLN A 24 -15.64 -3.57 14.34
N ARG A 25 -16.15 -2.44 14.80
CA ARG A 25 -15.70 -1.79 16.05
C ARG A 25 -15.82 -2.70 17.27
N VAL A 26 -16.91 -3.46 17.37
CA VAL A 26 -17.08 -4.45 18.45
C VAL A 26 -16.05 -5.57 18.35
N ALA A 27 -15.74 -6.05 17.13
CA ALA A 27 -14.71 -7.08 16.92
C ALA A 27 -13.32 -6.57 17.34
N ILE A 28 -12.96 -5.34 16.97
CA ILE A 28 -11.74 -4.67 17.41
C ILE A 28 -11.73 -4.52 18.95
N GLY A 29 -12.84 -4.07 19.54
CA GLY A 29 -12.97 -3.95 21.01
C GLY A 29 -12.72 -5.25 21.76
N ARG A 30 -13.21 -6.36 21.23
CA ARG A 30 -12.93 -7.68 21.80
C ARG A 30 -11.43 -8.05 21.77
N ALA A 31 -10.69 -7.58 20.77
CA ALA A 31 -9.25 -7.78 20.71
C ALA A 31 -8.53 -6.86 21.71
N ILE A 32 -8.94 -5.59 21.82
CA ILE A 32 -8.34 -4.60 22.73
C ILE A 32 -8.43 -5.04 24.19
N VAL A 33 -9.58 -5.52 24.64
CA VAL A 33 -9.78 -5.90 26.06
C VAL A 33 -8.93 -7.08 26.52
N ARG A 34 -8.27 -7.74 25.59
CA ARG A 34 -7.30 -8.82 25.89
C ARG A 34 -5.88 -8.31 26.10
N GLU A 35 -5.65 -7.01 25.86
CA GLU A 35 -4.35 -6.35 25.98
C GLU A 35 -3.22 -7.11 25.26
N PRO A 36 -3.40 -7.45 23.97
CA PRO A 36 -2.41 -8.24 23.25
C PRO A 36 -1.15 -7.41 22.97
N GLN A 37 0.01 -8.06 22.93
CA GLN A 37 1.25 -7.42 22.47
C GLN A 37 1.28 -7.18 20.95
N VAL A 38 0.53 -7.99 20.19
CA VAL A 38 0.44 -7.90 18.74
C VAL A 38 -1.02 -8.06 18.32
N PHE A 39 -1.51 -7.13 17.49
CA PHE A 39 -2.79 -7.24 16.79
C PHE A 39 -2.59 -7.82 15.39
N LEU A 40 -3.47 -8.73 15.00
CA LEU A 40 -3.52 -9.28 13.65
C LEU A 40 -4.84 -8.88 12.99
N PHE A 41 -4.75 -8.12 11.90
CA PHE A 41 -5.88 -7.73 11.06
C PHE A 41 -5.76 -8.41 9.70
N ASP A 42 -6.71 -9.26 9.37
CA ASP A 42 -6.77 -9.95 8.09
C ASP A 42 -7.92 -9.35 7.26
N GLU A 43 -7.57 -8.49 6.32
CA GLU A 43 -8.47 -7.73 5.44
C GLU A 43 -9.68 -7.10 6.17
N PRO A 44 -9.45 -6.32 7.24
CA PRO A 44 -10.53 -5.93 8.15
C PRO A 44 -11.55 -4.98 7.52
N LEU A 45 -11.24 -4.32 6.40
CA LEU A 45 -12.12 -3.34 5.75
C LEU A 45 -12.71 -3.81 4.42
N SER A 46 -12.40 -5.03 3.98
CA SER A 46 -12.81 -5.58 2.67
C SER A 46 -14.32 -5.60 2.44
N ASN A 47 -15.11 -5.84 3.49
CA ASN A 47 -16.57 -5.98 3.43
C ASN A 47 -17.33 -4.68 3.76
N LEU A 48 -16.66 -3.52 3.77
CA LEU A 48 -17.26 -2.24 4.06
C LEU A 48 -17.46 -1.42 2.78
N ASP A 49 -18.51 -0.59 2.77
CA ASP A 49 -18.70 0.42 1.72
C ASP A 49 -17.57 1.48 1.75
N ALA A 50 -17.45 2.27 0.68
CA ALA A 50 -16.34 3.19 0.51
C ALA A 50 -16.28 4.28 1.60
N GLU A 51 -17.42 4.83 2.01
CA GLU A 51 -17.48 5.87 3.02
C GLU A 51 -17.07 5.33 4.40
N LEU A 52 -17.63 4.19 4.78
CA LEU A 52 -17.33 3.54 6.04
C LEU A 52 -15.87 3.05 6.11
N ARG A 53 -15.31 2.62 4.97
CA ARG A 53 -13.89 2.24 4.87
C ARG A 53 -12.97 3.41 5.19
N VAL A 54 -13.27 4.62 4.66
CA VAL A 54 -12.50 5.84 4.99
C VAL A 54 -12.56 6.14 6.48
N GLN A 55 -13.75 6.11 7.09
CA GLN A 55 -13.92 6.34 8.52
C GLN A 55 -13.15 5.31 9.36
N MET A 56 -13.23 4.04 9.00
CA MET A 56 -12.55 2.97 9.75
C MET A 56 -11.03 3.02 9.63
N ARG A 57 -10.47 3.48 8.50
CA ARG A 57 -9.02 3.73 8.38
C ARG A 57 -8.56 4.78 9.40
N VAL A 58 -9.29 5.88 9.53
CA VAL A 58 -8.98 6.92 10.52
C VAL A 58 -9.03 6.36 11.94
N GLU A 59 -10.04 5.55 12.25
CA GLU A 59 -10.18 4.91 13.56
C GLU A 59 -9.03 3.92 13.86
N ILE A 60 -8.63 3.10 12.89
CA ILE A 60 -7.49 2.17 13.06
C ILE A 60 -6.18 2.94 13.24
N ALA A 61 -5.94 4.01 12.47
CA ALA A 61 -4.76 4.86 12.63
C ALA A 61 -4.71 5.51 14.02
N ARG A 62 -5.87 5.99 14.52
CA ARG A 62 -5.99 6.54 15.86
C ARG A 62 -5.71 5.48 16.93
N LEU A 63 -6.33 4.32 16.78
CA LEU A 63 -6.16 3.19 17.67
C LEU A 63 -4.68 2.75 17.77
N HIS A 64 -3.98 2.67 16.64
CA HIS A 64 -2.56 2.36 16.62
C HIS A 64 -1.74 3.33 17.47
N LYS A 65 -2.00 4.63 17.33
CA LYS A 65 -1.32 5.67 18.12
C LYS A 65 -1.66 5.60 19.61
N GLU A 66 -2.91 5.35 19.95
CA GLU A 66 -3.39 5.31 21.34
C GLU A 66 -2.88 4.07 22.09
N LEU A 67 -2.81 2.93 21.43
CA LEU A 67 -2.38 1.68 22.06
C LEU A 67 -0.86 1.49 22.05
N GLY A 68 -0.14 2.07 21.08
CA GLY A 68 1.30 1.86 20.90
C GLY A 68 1.70 0.39 20.68
N ALA A 69 0.73 -0.46 20.34
CA ALA A 69 0.93 -1.89 20.15
C ALA A 69 1.37 -2.21 18.71
N THR A 70 2.12 -3.29 18.54
CA THR A 70 2.46 -3.78 17.20
C THR A 70 1.21 -4.28 16.48
N MET A 71 1.00 -3.82 15.25
CA MET A 71 -0.11 -4.26 14.40
C MET A 71 0.41 -4.88 13.11
N ILE A 72 -0.04 -6.10 12.81
CA ILE A 72 0.15 -6.74 11.51
C ILE A 72 -1.17 -6.62 10.77
N TYR A 73 -1.15 -5.97 9.61
CA TYR A 73 -2.32 -5.63 8.84
C TYR A 73 -2.20 -6.20 7.42
N VAL A 74 -3.05 -7.15 7.08
CA VAL A 74 -3.12 -7.72 5.74
C VAL A 74 -4.19 -6.99 4.93
N THR A 75 -3.83 -6.52 3.74
CA THR A 75 -4.76 -5.85 2.82
C THR A 75 -4.30 -6.03 1.38
N HIS A 76 -5.25 -5.97 0.46
CA HIS A 76 -4.99 -5.80 -0.97
C HIS A 76 -5.24 -4.35 -1.45
N ASP A 77 -5.70 -3.48 -0.56
CA ASP A 77 -5.92 -2.05 -0.84
C ASP A 77 -4.63 -1.25 -0.60
N GLN A 78 -4.09 -0.67 -1.67
CA GLN A 78 -2.87 0.12 -1.62
C GLN A 78 -3.02 1.37 -0.74
N THR A 79 -4.20 1.99 -0.74
CA THR A 79 -4.44 3.19 0.06
C THR A 79 -4.37 2.87 1.55
N GLU A 80 -4.89 1.69 1.96
CA GLU A 80 -4.74 1.22 3.33
C GLU A 80 -3.28 1.00 3.69
N ALA A 81 -2.54 0.26 2.86
CA ALA A 81 -1.13 -0.01 3.10
C ALA A 81 -0.30 1.28 3.19
N MET A 82 -0.47 2.20 2.22
CA MET A 82 0.31 3.44 2.15
C MET A 82 -0.02 4.45 3.26
N THR A 83 -1.23 4.40 3.82
CA THR A 83 -1.69 5.39 4.82
C THR A 83 -1.61 4.90 6.26
N LEU A 84 -1.66 3.59 6.49
CA LEU A 84 -1.70 3.02 7.84
C LEU A 84 -0.36 2.47 8.30
N ALA A 85 0.50 2.01 7.38
CA ALA A 85 1.68 1.25 7.74
C ALA A 85 2.92 2.12 7.99
N ASP A 86 3.69 1.80 9.03
CA ASP A 86 5.07 2.28 9.19
C ASP A 86 6.03 1.51 8.27
N LYS A 87 5.70 0.25 7.98
CA LYS A 87 6.48 -0.63 7.10
C LYS A 87 5.55 -1.53 6.31
N ILE A 88 5.77 -1.61 5.01
CA ILE A 88 5.02 -2.47 4.09
C ILE A 88 5.90 -3.65 3.68
N VAL A 89 5.29 -4.83 3.62
CA VAL A 89 5.86 -6.04 3.02
C VAL A 89 5.02 -6.36 1.78
N VAL A 90 5.62 -6.24 0.59
CA VAL A 90 4.97 -6.60 -0.67
C VAL A 90 5.22 -8.08 -0.94
N LEU A 91 4.13 -8.84 -1.12
CA LEU A 91 4.16 -10.28 -1.36
C LEU A 91 3.64 -10.62 -2.77
N ARG A 92 4.27 -11.59 -3.41
CA ARG A 92 3.83 -12.15 -4.69
C ARG A 92 4.05 -13.65 -4.70
N GLY A 93 2.98 -14.42 -4.87
CA GLY A 93 3.05 -15.87 -4.92
C GLY A 93 3.76 -16.51 -3.71
N GLY A 94 3.57 -15.94 -2.51
CA GLY A 94 4.19 -16.42 -1.27
C GLY A 94 5.64 -15.93 -1.04
N ASN A 95 6.24 -15.20 -1.99
CA ASN A 95 7.58 -14.64 -1.85
C ASN A 95 7.52 -13.15 -1.49
N VAL A 96 8.52 -12.68 -0.74
CA VAL A 96 8.69 -11.27 -0.42
C VAL A 96 9.39 -10.59 -1.60
N GLU A 97 8.72 -9.61 -2.23
CA GLU A 97 9.28 -8.80 -3.33
C GLU A 97 10.06 -7.60 -2.81
N GLN A 98 9.53 -6.90 -1.80
CA GLN A 98 10.19 -5.77 -1.17
C GLN A 98 9.62 -5.50 0.23
N ILE A 99 10.48 -4.99 1.11
CA ILE A 99 10.13 -4.49 2.44
C ILE A 99 10.68 -3.08 2.59
N GLY A 100 9.84 -2.14 3.07
CA GLY A 100 10.30 -0.77 3.31
C GLY A 100 9.21 0.13 3.87
N ARG A 101 9.53 1.40 4.07
CA ARG A 101 8.53 2.42 4.38
C ARG A 101 7.68 2.69 3.14
N PRO A 102 6.44 3.17 3.29
CA PRO A 102 5.56 3.45 2.16
C PRO A 102 6.23 4.27 1.04
N LEU A 103 6.85 5.40 1.38
CA LEU A 103 7.52 6.26 0.40
C LEU A 103 8.76 5.61 -0.22
N ASP A 104 9.51 4.79 0.53
CA ASP A 104 10.67 4.08 -0.03
C ASP A 104 10.25 3.10 -1.14
N LEU A 105 9.09 2.44 -0.98
CA LEU A 105 8.56 1.53 -1.99
C LEU A 105 8.04 2.29 -3.23
N TYR A 106 7.48 3.47 -3.02
CA TYR A 106 6.99 4.32 -4.09
C TYR A 106 8.12 4.95 -4.90
N ASP A 107 9.11 5.55 -4.23
CA ASP A 107 10.21 6.28 -4.87
C ASP A 107 11.28 5.35 -5.45
N ASN A 108 11.51 4.19 -4.81
CA ASN A 108 12.57 3.23 -5.15
C ASN A 108 12.04 1.79 -5.20
N PRO A 109 11.13 1.47 -6.13
CA PRO A 109 10.62 0.10 -6.28
C PRO A 109 11.74 -0.84 -6.73
N ALA A 110 11.87 -2.00 -6.07
CA ALA A 110 12.91 -2.98 -6.37
C ALA A 110 12.73 -3.68 -7.73
N ASN A 111 11.52 -3.71 -8.25
CA ASN A 111 11.20 -4.32 -9.53
C ASN A 111 9.89 -3.79 -10.12
N MET A 112 9.60 -4.18 -11.37
CA MET A 112 8.39 -3.75 -12.09
C MET A 112 7.08 -4.16 -11.40
N PHE A 113 7.08 -5.28 -10.68
CA PHE A 113 5.89 -5.70 -9.95
C PHE A 113 5.56 -4.71 -8.83
N VAL A 114 6.55 -4.36 -8.01
CA VAL A 114 6.37 -3.37 -6.93
C VAL A 114 5.99 -2.01 -7.51
N ALA A 115 6.70 -1.55 -8.55
CA ALA A 115 6.43 -0.28 -9.22
C ALA A 115 5.00 -0.19 -9.80
N GLY A 116 4.48 -1.27 -10.36
CA GLY A 116 3.12 -1.32 -10.89
C GLY A 116 2.05 -1.64 -9.84
N PHE A 117 2.46 -2.12 -8.66
CA PHE A 117 1.55 -2.46 -7.57
C PHE A 117 1.38 -1.31 -6.59
N VAL A 118 2.43 -0.53 -6.31
CA VAL A 118 2.42 0.57 -5.34
C VAL A 118 2.15 1.89 -6.06
N GLY A 119 1.18 2.66 -5.55
CA GLY A 119 0.85 3.99 -6.05
C GLY A 119 -0.52 4.10 -6.71
N SER A 120 -1.12 5.29 -6.56
CA SER A 120 -2.38 5.68 -7.20
C SER A 120 -2.27 7.12 -7.68
N PRO A 121 -2.23 7.36 -9.01
CA PRO A 121 -2.34 6.37 -10.10
C PRO A 121 -1.16 5.40 -10.17
N LYS A 122 -1.37 4.24 -10.81
CA LYS A 122 -0.32 3.25 -11.04
C LYS A 122 0.73 3.79 -12.02
N MET A 123 1.98 3.37 -11.86
CA MET A 123 3.05 3.67 -12.81
C MET A 123 2.70 3.15 -14.21
N ASN A 124 2.89 3.99 -15.22
CA ASN A 124 2.79 3.58 -16.62
C ASN A 124 4.10 2.97 -17.09
N PHE A 125 4.01 1.86 -17.80
CA PHE A 125 5.17 1.19 -18.38
C PHE A 125 5.15 1.31 -19.90
N LEU A 126 6.17 1.97 -20.46
CA LEU A 126 6.31 2.18 -21.89
C LEU A 126 7.48 1.36 -22.43
N ALA A 127 7.24 0.62 -23.51
CA ALA A 127 8.30 -0.09 -24.22
C ALA A 127 9.26 0.93 -24.85
N ALA A 128 10.55 0.75 -24.60
CA ALA A 128 11.58 1.65 -25.05
C ALA A 128 12.80 0.87 -25.59
N ARG A 129 13.66 1.56 -26.32
CA ARG A 129 14.95 1.05 -26.78
C ARG A 129 16.02 2.09 -26.48
N VAL A 130 17.15 1.65 -25.97
CA VAL A 130 18.31 2.52 -25.75
C VAL A 130 18.91 2.90 -27.10
N VAL A 131 18.94 4.19 -27.44
CA VAL A 131 19.51 4.70 -28.69
C VAL A 131 20.85 5.35 -28.48
N ASN A 132 21.09 5.96 -27.32
CA ASN A 132 22.36 6.55 -26.97
C ASN A 132 22.62 6.40 -25.47
N ALA A 133 23.90 6.22 -25.13
CA ALA A 133 24.34 6.09 -23.74
C ALA A 133 25.64 6.88 -23.57
N ALA A 134 25.60 7.94 -22.80
CA ALA A 134 26.73 8.81 -22.46
C ALA A 134 26.93 8.83 -20.94
N ALA A 135 28.09 9.32 -20.49
CA ALA A 135 28.42 9.34 -19.07
C ALA A 135 27.32 10.01 -18.23
N GLY A 136 26.63 9.22 -17.41
CA GLY A 136 25.59 9.65 -16.50
C GLY A 136 24.19 9.88 -17.09
N ALA A 137 23.97 9.59 -18.40
CA ALA A 137 22.68 9.74 -19.05
C ALA A 137 22.43 8.67 -20.12
N VAL A 138 21.18 8.30 -20.28
CA VAL A 138 20.72 7.39 -21.33
C VAL A 138 19.61 8.06 -22.13
N THR A 139 19.67 7.97 -23.46
CA THR A 139 18.57 8.36 -24.33
C THR A 139 17.85 7.13 -24.80
N VAL A 140 16.55 7.09 -24.60
CA VAL A 140 15.67 5.99 -25.03
C VAL A 140 14.69 6.50 -26.09
N GLU A 141 14.39 5.64 -27.07
CA GLU A 141 13.31 5.82 -28.04
C GLU A 141 12.09 5.03 -27.55
N LEU A 142 10.92 5.67 -27.53
CA LEU A 142 9.65 5.02 -27.19
C LEU A 142 9.10 4.26 -28.41
N VAL A 143 9.05 2.93 -28.32
CA VAL A 143 8.74 2.04 -29.46
C VAL A 143 7.34 2.27 -30.01
N ASN A 144 6.34 2.53 -29.15
CA ASN A 144 4.92 2.63 -29.52
C ASN A 144 4.35 4.06 -29.42
N GLN A 145 5.22 5.07 -29.34
CA GLN A 145 4.85 6.48 -29.13
C GLN A 145 5.45 7.39 -30.21
N GLY A 146 5.40 6.94 -31.47
CA GLY A 146 5.88 7.73 -32.61
C GLY A 146 7.39 7.96 -32.66
N GLY A 147 8.19 7.13 -31.95
CA GLY A 147 9.64 7.27 -31.91
C GLY A 147 10.15 8.45 -31.06
N ALA A 148 9.36 8.91 -30.12
CA ALA A 148 9.77 9.99 -29.22
C ALA A 148 11.01 9.60 -28.41
N HIS A 149 11.95 10.54 -28.29
CA HIS A 149 13.19 10.34 -27.55
C HIS A 149 13.11 11.03 -26.19
N LEU A 150 13.59 10.34 -25.15
CA LEU A 150 13.72 10.86 -23.81
C LEU A 150 15.12 10.61 -23.28
N THR A 151 15.74 11.64 -22.68
CA THR A 151 17.05 11.52 -22.03
C THR A 151 16.87 11.55 -20.52
N LEU A 152 17.39 10.54 -19.86
CA LEU A 152 17.24 10.31 -18.43
C LEU A 152 18.59 10.16 -17.76
N PRO A 153 18.79 10.70 -16.54
CA PRO A 153 19.99 10.41 -15.76
C PRO A 153 19.95 8.94 -15.31
N LEU A 154 21.04 8.20 -15.51
CA LEU A 154 21.16 6.82 -15.09
C LEU A 154 22.58 6.52 -14.63
N LYS A 155 22.72 5.79 -13.50
CA LYS A 155 24.03 5.40 -12.94
C LYS A 155 24.64 4.23 -13.72
N ASP A 156 23.83 3.19 -13.94
CA ASP A 156 24.23 1.99 -14.69
C ASP A 156 23.77 2.14 -16.13
N ILE A 157 24.72 2.36 -17.03
CA ILE A 157 24.46 2.73 -18.42
C ILE A 157 24.33 1.45 -19.27
N PRO A 158 23.12 1.15 -19.79
CA PRO A 158 22.95 0.00 -20.69
C PRO A 158 23.56 0.29 -22.08
N THR A 159 23.92 -0.77 -22.80
CA THR A 159 24.43 -0.66 -24.18
C THR A 159 23.35 -0.16 -25.15
N PRO A 160 23.70 0.70 -26.13
CA PRO A 160 22.78 1.06 -27.21
C PRO A 160 22.22 -0.19 -27.92
N GLY A 161 20.93 -0.14 -28.31
CA GLY A 161 20.19 -1.26 -28.89
C GLY A 161 19.46 -2.14 -27.85
N THR A 162 19.75 -2.01 -26.56
CA THR A 162 19.07 -2.78 -25.52
C THR A 162 17.60 -2.42 -25.44
N ALA A 163 16.72 -3.44 -25.36
CA ALA A 163 15.31 -3.24 -25.03
C ALA A 163 15.17 -2.80 -23.58
N ALA A 164 14.35 -1.81 -23.35
CA ALA A 164 14.11 -1.22 -22.04
C ALA A 164 12.61 -1.00 -21.78
N ILE A 165 12.25 -0.79 -20.55
CA ILE A 165 10.91 -0.36 -20.13
C ILE A 165 11.09 0.92 -19.34
N LEU A 166 10.39 1.97 -19.77
CA LEU A 166 10.35 3.24 -19.09
C LEU A 166 9.13 3.26 -18.17
N GLY A 167 9.35 3.51 -16.87
CA GLY A 167 8.31 3.77 -15.89
C GLY A 167 8.05 5.28 -15.74
N LEU A 168 6.77 5.71 -15.80
CA LEU A 168 6.33 7.10 -15.62
C LEU A 168 5.16 7.19 -14.64
#